data_91f62657f95aa9a5fceca5f0b2b34954
#
_entry.id   91f62657f95aa9a5fceca5f0b2b34954
#
_cell.length_a   1.000
_cell.length_b   1.000
_cell.length_c   1.000
_cell.angle_alpha   90.00
_cell.angle_beta   90.00
_cell.angle_gamma   90.00
#
_symmetry.space_group_name_H-M   'P 1'
#
loop_
_entity.id
_entity.type
_entity.pdbx_description
1 polymer ?
#
loop_
_entity_poly.entity_id
_entity_poly.type
_entity_poly.pdbx_seq_one_letter_code
_entity_poly.pdbx_strand_id
1 'polypeptide(L)'
;IPSRMGLLLDMSPRSLEEVIYFASYVVVDPGPTGLEKKTLLSEAEFRDYYDKYPGQFVAKMGAEGIKDLLEEIDLDEELKLLRDELESATGQRLTRAIKRLEVVESFRNSGNKPSWMILDVLPIIPPEIRPMVQLDGGRFATSDLNDLYRRVINRNNRLKRLLDLGAPGIIVQNEKRML
;
A
#
# COMPACT_ATOMS: atom_id res chain seq x y z
N ILE A 1 -2.51 10.13 3.14
CA ILE A 1 -1.87 9.19 2.19
C ILE A 1 -2.87 8.10 1.74
N PRO A 2 -3.54 7.32 2.61
CA PRO A 2 -4.46 6.27 2.15
C PRO A 2 -5.58 6.77 1.23
N SER A 3 -6.13 7.97 1.48
CA SER A 3 -7.18 8.55 0.65
C SER A 3 -6.72 8.90 -0.76
N ARG A 4 -5.49 9.43 -0.93
CA ARG A 4 -4.92 9.70 -2.26
C ARG A 4 -4.60 8.42 -3.02
N MET A 5 -4.06 7.43 -2.33
CA MET A 5 -3.81 6.10 -2.88
C MET A 5 -5.12 5.44 -3.32
N GLY A 6 -6.18 5.53 -2.50
CA GLY A 6 -7.51 5.03 -2.85
C GLY A 6 -8.08 5.68 -4.11
N LEU A 7 -7.89 6.99 -4.29
CA LEU A 7 -8.32 7.70 -5.50
C LEU A 7 -7.60 7.18 -6.76
N LEU A 8 -6.29 6.96 -6.68
CA LEU A 8 -5.52 6.43 -7.80
C LEU A 8 -5.88 4.99 -8.14
N LEU A 9 -6.08 4.15 -7.11
CA LEU A 9 -6.41 2.73 -7.29
C LEU A 9 -7.90 2.46 -7.46
N ASP A 10 -8.74 3.49 -7.33
CA ASP A 10 -10.20 3.35 -7.33
C ASP A 10 -10.71 2.42 -6.20
N MET A 11 -9.99 2.42 -5.09
CA MET A 11 -10.30 1.64 -3.90
C MET A 11 -10.87 2.52 -2.80
N SER A 12 -11.81 2.01 -2.03
CA SER A 12 -12.30 2.68 -0.83
C SER A 12 -11.20 2.70 0.26
N PRO A 13 -11.21 3.68 1.20
CA PRO A 13 -10.29 3.66 2.33
C PRO A 13 -10.36 2.36 3.13
N ARG A 14 -11.56 1.79 3.31
CA ARG A 14 -11.74 0.50 3.98
C ARG A 14 -11.07 -0.65 3.24
N SER A 15 -11.23 -0.70 1.90
CA SER A 15 -10.56 -1.73 1.09
C SER A 15 -9.04 -1.64 1.20
N LEU A 16 -8.48 -0.42 1.25
CA LEU A 16 -7.04 -0.22 1.47
C LEU A 16 -6.61 -0.67 2.87
N GLU A 17 -7.41 -0.41 3.91
CA GLU A 17 -7.16 -0.90 5.26
C GLU A 17 -7.17 -2.43 5.30
N GLU A 18 -8.12 -3.07 4.63
CA GLU A 18 -8.20 -4.53 4.53
C GLU A 18 -6.96 -5.14 3.89
N VAL A 19 -6.40 -4.51 2.86
CA VAL A 19 -5.16 -4.99 2.23
C VAL A 19 -3.93 -4.72 3.10
N ILE A 20 -3.82 -3.52 3.69
CA ILE A 20 -2.60 -3.11 4.41
C ILE A 20 -2.58 -3.65 5.85
N TYR A 21 -3.69 -3.55 6.58
CA TYR A 21 -3.73 -3.86 8.02
C TYR A 21 -4.32 -5.23 8.34
N PHE A 22 -5.25 -5.72 7.53
CA PHE A 22 -5.85 -7.04 7.71
C PHE A 22 -5.22 -8.07 6.76
N ALA A 23 -5.38 -9.35 7.09
CA ALA A 23 -4.83 -10.45 6.30
C ALA A 23 -5.67 -10.74 5.05
N SER A 24 -5.82 -9.75 4.17
CA SER A 24 -6.51 -9.89 2.89
C SER A 24 -5.52 -9.85 1.74
N TYR A 25 -5.79 -10.66 0.70
CA TYR A 25 -5.02 -10.68 -0.52
C TYR A 25 -5.68 -9.80 -1.56
N VAL A 26 -4.92 -8.97 -2.25
CA VAL A 26 -5.39 -8.20 -3.40
C VAL A 26 -4.93 -8.88 -4.68
N VAL A 27 -5.85 -9.09 -5.60
CA VAL A 27 -5.56 -9.65 -6.92
C VAL A 27 -4.83 -8.59 -7.76
N VAL A 28 -3.59 -8.88 -8.08
CA VAL A 28 -2.74 -8.03 -8.94
C VAL A 28 -2.89 -8.46 -10.39
N ASP A 29 -2.76 -9.77 -10.66
CA ASP A 29 -3.02 -10.35 -11.97
C ASP A 29 -4.07 -11.46 -11.82
N PRO A 30 -5.27 -11.30 -12.40
CA PRO A 30 -6.34 -12.28 -12.28
C PRO A 30 -6.13 -13.56 -13.10
N GLY A 31 -5.30 -13.55 -14.15
CA GLY A 31 -5.14 -14.67 -15.05
C GLY A 31 -6.49 -15.21 -15.57
N PRO A 32 -6.65 -16.56 -15.71
CA PRO A 32 -7.88 -17.18 -16.20
C PRO A 32 -8.95 -17.41 -15.12
N THR A 33 -8.81 -16.85 -13.91
CA THR A 33 -9.68 -17.15 -12.76
C THR A 33 -11.08 -16.58 -12.87
N GLY A 34 -11.30 -15.62 -13.77
CA GLY A 34 -12.55 -14.86 -13.88
C GLY A 34 -12.72 -13.78 -12.78
N LEU A 35 -11.72 -13.59 -11.94
CA LEU A 35 -11.67 -12.50 -10.97
C LEU A 35 -11.36 -11.18 -11.68
N GLU A 36 -11.69 -10.09 -11.04
CA GLU A 36 -11.26 -8.76 -11.48
C GLU A 36 -9.98 -8.35 -10.75
N LYS A 37 -9.15 -7.53 -11.39
CA LYS A 37 -8.01 -6.85 -10.76
C LYS A 37 -8.51 -6.02 -9.59
N LYS A 38 -7.73 -5.92 -8.50
CA LYS A 38 -8.09 -5.27 -7.23
C LYS A 38 -9.15 -6.01 -6.39
N THR A 39 -9.61 -7.19 -6.81
CA THR A 39 -10.50 -8.01 -5.97
C THR A 39 -9.79 -8.41 -4.69
N LEU A 40 -10.50 -8.28 -3.56
CA LEU A 40 -9.99 -8.71 -2.26
C LEU A 40 -10.43 -10.13 -1.98
N LEU A 41 -9.48 -10.97 -1.59
CA LEU A 41 -9.70 -12.34 -1.20
C LEU A 41 -9.35 -12.54 0.27
N SER A 42 -10.16 -13.26 0.99
CA SER A 42 -9.79 -13.80 2.29
C SER A 42 -8.74 -14.90 2.14
N GLU A 43 -8.11 -15.30 3.25
CA GLU A 43 -7.12 -16.39 3.21
C GLU A 43 -7.72 -17.72 2.72
N ALA A 44 -8.97 -18.01 3.07
CA ALA A 44 -9.66 -19.22 2.62
C ALA A 44 -9.92 -19.17 1.10
N GLU A 45 -10.48 -18.08 0.61
CA GLU A 45 -10.72 -17.88 -0.83
C GLU A 45 -9.42 -17.92 -1.64
N PHE A 46 -8.36 -17.29 -1.12
CA PHE A 46 -7.05 -17.34 -1.79
C PHE A 46 -6.56 -18.78 -1.94
N ARG A 47 -6.68 -19.62 -0.90
CA ARG A 47 -6.29 -21.04 -0.97
C ARG A 47 -7.12 -21.80 -1.98
N ASP A 48 -8.44 -21.61 -1.98
CA ASP A 48 -9.36 -22.27 -2.92
C ASP A 48 -9.03 -21.93 -4.38
N TYR A 49 -8.74 -20.63 -4.65
CA TYR A 49 -8.31 -20.20 -5.99
C TYR A 49 -6.92 -20.70 -6.35
N TYR A 50 -6.00 -20.72 -5.37
CA TYR A 50 -4.64 -21.21 -5.61
C TYR A 50 -4.60 -22.70 -5.93
N ASP A 51 -5.41 -23.51 -5.24
CA ASP A 51 -5.53 -24.94 -5.51
C ASP A 51 -6.16 -25.23 -6.88
N LYS A 52 -7.11 -24.38 -7.27
CA LYS A 52 -7.81 -24.50 -8.57
C LYS A 52 -7.01 -24.00 -9.76
N TYR A 53 -6.21 -22.95 -9.56
CA TYR A 53 -5.43 -22.28 -10.60
C TYR A 53 -3.97 -22.07 -10.18
N PRO A 54 -3.19 -23.11 -9.93
CA PRO A 54 -1.84 -23.01 -9.38
C PRO A 54 -0.92 -22.24 -10.31
N GLY A 55 -0.38 -21.10 -9.81
CA GLY A 55 0.56 -20.26 -10.55
C GLY A 55 0.00 -19.50 -11.75
N GLN A 56 -1.34 -19.50 -11.96
CA GLN A 56 -1.97 -18.84 -13.10
C GLN A 56 -2.54 -17.45 -12.76
N PHE A 57 -2.53 -17.07 -11.50
CA PHE A 57 -2.92 -15.72 -11.04
C PHE A 57 -1.96 -15.25 -9.96
N VAL A 58 -1.91 -13.95 -9.76
CA VAL A 58 -1.07 -13.33 -8.73
C VAL A 58 -1.94 -12.52 -7.78
N ALA A 59 -1.92 -12.90 -6.51
CA ALA A 59 -2.52 -12.12 -5.43
C ALA A 59 -1.47 -11.90 -4.33
N LYS A 60 -1.36 -10.68 -3.85
CA LYS A 60 -0.38 -10.27 -2.85
C LYS A 60 -1.05 -9.65 -1.63
N MET A 61 -0.38 -9.74 -0.49
CA MET A 61 -0.86 -9.21 0.78
C MET A 61 -0.11 -7.91 1.12
N GLY A 62 -0.83 -6.96 1.74
CA GLY A 62 -0.24 -5.74 2.27
C GLY A 62 0.19 -4.73 1.21
N ALA A 63 1.14 -3.87 1.56
CA ALA A 63 1.60 -2.78 0.72
C ALA A 63 2.29 -3.24 -0.58
N GLU A 64 2.84 -4.45 -0.60
CA GLU A 64 3.49 -5.04 -1.79
C GLU A 64 2.51 -5.18 -2.96
N GLY A 65 1.29 -5.67 -2.69
CA GLY A 65 0.25 -5.77 -3.73
C GLY A 65 -0.22 -4.41 -4.24
N ILE A 66 -0.36 -3.44 -3.35
CA ILE A 66 -0.73 -2.07 -3.74
C ILE A 66 0.37 -1.40 -4.56
N LYS A 67 1.64 -1.65 -4.20
CA LYS A 67 2.77 -1.12 -4.97
C LYS A 67 2.77 -1.60 -6.41
N ASP A 68 2.56 -2.90 -6.63
CA ASP A 68 2.47 -3.48 -7.97
C ASP A 68 1.33 -2.81 -8.78
N LEU A 69 0.15 -2.66 -8.17
CA LEU A 69 -0.96 -1.98 -8.83
C LEU A 69 -0.67 -0.51 -9.17
N LEU A 70 0.09 0.19 -8.32
CA LEU A 70 0.50 1.57 -8.57
C LEU A 70 1.58 1.68 -9.66
N GLU A 71 2.45 0.69 -9.81
CA GLU A 71 3.47 0.64 -10.85
C GLU A 71 2.88 0.45 -12.25
N GLU A 72 1.72 -0.18 -12.35
CA GLU A 72 1.03 -0.40 -13.62
C GLU A 72 0.22 0.80 -14.12
N ILE A 73 0.03 1.83 -13.30
CA ILE A 73 -0.77 3.01 -13.69
C ILE A 73 -0.01 3.85 -14.70
N ASP A 74 -0.55 3.97 -15.90
CA ASP A 74 -0.14 4.98 -16.88
C ASP A 74 -0.90 6.28 -16.65
N LEU A 75 -0.17 7.31 -16.19
CA LEU A 75 -0.76 8.62 -15.88
C LEU A 75 -1.33 9.33 -17.11
N ASP A 76 -0.77 9.12 -18.29
CA ASP A 76 -1.23 9.77 -19.53
C ASP A 76 -2.51 9.14 -20.05
N GLU A 77 -2.65 7.81 -19.94
CA GLU A 77 -3.89 7.11 -20.25
C GLU A 77 -5.00 7.47 -19.26
N GLU A 78 -4.72 7.46 -17.96
CA GLU A 78 -5.67 7.85 -16.92
C GLU A 78 -6.17 9.28 -17.10
N LEU A 79 -5.31 10.22 -17.49
CA LEU A 79 -5.71 11.59 -17.78
C LEU A 79 -6.69 11.69 -18.94
N LYS A 80 -6.49 10.93 -20.01
CA LYS A 80 -7.41 10.91 -21.15
C LYS A 80 -8.77 10.37 -20.73
N LEU A 81 -8.78 9.21 -20.07
CA LEU A 81 -10.02 8.58 -19.58
C LEU A 81 -10.82 9.49 -18.63
N LEU A 82 -10.14 10.16 -17.71
CA LEU A 82 -10.78 11.07 -16.77
C LEU A 82 -11.34 12.33 -17.45
N ARG A 83 -10.69 12.86 -18.48
CA ARG A 83 -11.21 13.99 -19.26
C ARG A 83 -12.45 13.60 -20.06
N ASP A 84 -12.44 12.43 -20.68
CA ASP A 84 -13.61 11.90 -21.37
C ASP A 84 -14.77 11.65 -20.39
N GLU A 85 -14.45 11.14 -19.18
CA GLU A 85 -15.44 10.95 -18.13
C GLU A 85 -16.05 12.27 -17.65
N LEU A 86 -15.27 13.35 -17.52
CA LEU A 86 -15.76 14.66 -17.11
C LEU A 86 -16.79 15.25 -18.06
N GLU A 87 -16.70 14.96 -19.36
CA GLU A 87 -17.67 15.44 -20.35
C GLU A 87 -19.06 14.79 -20.18
N SER A 88 -19.09 13.56 -19.67
CA SER A 88 -20.33 12.78 -19.54
C SER A 88 -20.84 12.66 -18.09
N ALA A 89 -19.99 12.89 -17.09
CA ALA A 89 -20.33 12.67 -15.68
C ALA A 89 -21.15 13.81 -15.09
N THR A 90 -22.09 13.45 -14.20
CA THR A 90 -22.92 14.40 -13.45
C THR A 90 -22.95 14.09 -11.96
N GLY A 91 -23.25 15.09 -11.13
CA GLY A 91 -23.45 14.92 -9.70
C GLY A 91 -22.22 14.40 -8.94
N GLN A 92 -22.39 13.38 -8.13
CA GLN A 92 -21.31 12.82 -7.31
C GLN A 92 -20.19 12.16 -8.13
N ARG A 93 -20.52 11.60 -9.29
CA ARG A 93 -19.54 11.01 -10.20
C ARG A 93 -18.59 12.07 -10.73
N LEU A 94 -19.13 13.22 -11.14
CA LEU A 94 -18.33 14.38 -11.56
C LEU A 94 -17.38 14.84 -10.46
N THR A 95 -17.87 14.97 -9.22
CA THR A 95 -17.02 15.39 -8.09
C THR A 95 -15.88 14.42 -7.81
N ARG A 96 -16.12 13.11 -7.95
CA ARG A 96 -15.07 12.09 -7.79
C ARG A 96 -14.06 12.15 -8.93
N ALA A 97 -14.54 12.29 -10.18
CA ALA A 97 -13.67 12.41 -11.35
C ALA A 97 -12.75 13.64 -11.26
N ILE A 98 -13.28 14.80 -10.81
CA ILE A 98 -12.48 16.02 -10.61
C ILE A 98 -11.38 15.79 -9.58
N LYS A 99 -11.70 15.18 -8.41
CA LYS A 99 -10.70 14.90 -7.37
C LYS A 99 -9.63 13.92 -7.85
N ARG A 100 -10.03 12.93 -8.63
CA ARG A 100 -9.08 11.98 -9.21
C ARG A 100 -8.17 12.65 -10.24
N LEU A 101 -8.75 13.47 -11.11
CA LEU A 101 -8.00 14.24 -12.10
C LEU A 101 -6.94 15.14 -11.43
N GLU A 102 -7.31 15.87 -10.38
CA GLU A 102 -6.38 16.73 -9.62
C GLU A 102 -5.18 15.93 -9.10
N VAL A 103 -5.40 14.72 -8.58
CA VAL A 103 -4.32 13.86 -8.07
C VAL A 103 -3.43 13.38 -9.21
N VAL A 104 -4.02 12.91 -10.32
CA VAL A 104 -3.26 12.40 -11.47
C VAL A 104 -2.46 13.50 -12.14
N GLU A 105 -3.02 14.71 -12.32
CA GLU A 105 -2.30 15.87 -12.85
C GLU A 105 -1.15 16.31 -11.93
N SER A 106 -1.36 16.25 -10.62
CA SER A 106 -0.30 16.57 -9.65
C SER A 106 0.89 15.60 -9.75
N PHE A 107 0.64 14.30 -9.93
CA PHE A 107 1.69 13.31 -10.16
C PHE A 107 2.41 13.55 -11.49
N ARG A 108 1.66 13.78 -12.56
CA ARG A 108 2.24 14.04 -13.87
C ARG A 108 3.10 15.30 -13.88
N ASN A 109 2.62 16.40 -13.33
CA ASN A 109 3.31 17.68 -13.34
C ASN A 109 4.57 17.68 -12.45
N SER A 110 4.55 16.93 -11.35
CA SER A 110 5.71 16.79 -10.46
C SER A 110 6.75 15.79 -10.96
N GLY A 111 6.43 14.94 -11.93
CA GLY A 111 7.28 13.86 -12.40
C GLY A 111 7.45 12.72 -11.39
N ASN A 112 6.65 12.70 -10.31
CA ASN A 112 6.68 11.65 -9.30
C ASN A 112 5.91 10.42 -9.80
N LYS A 113 6.43 9.22 -9.48
CA LYS A 113 5.74 7.97 -9.78
C LYS A 113 4.73 7.64 -8.68
N PRO A 114 3.52 7.15 -9.02
CA PRO A 114 2.53 6.73 -8.02
C PRO A 114 3.05 5.68 -7.04
N SER A 115 3.89 4.75 -7.50
CA SER A 115 4.50 3.70 -6.65
C SER A 115 5.39 4.24 -5.53
N TRP A 116 5.88 5.49 -5.63
CA TRP A 116 6.64 6.14 -4.55
C TRP A 116 5.82 6.48 -3.32
N MET A 117 4.49 6.32 -3.37
CA MET A 117 3.66 6.39 -2.17
C MET A 117 3.94 5.23 -1.19
N ILE A 118 4.52 4.14 -1.68
CA ILE A 118 5.02 3.03 -0.87
C ILE A 118 6.54 3.19 -0.74
N LEU A 119 7.01 3.32 0.50
CA LEU A 119 8.42 3.53 0.79
C LEU A 119 9.15 2.18 0.92
N ASP A 120 10.18 1.96 0.09
CA ASP A 120 11.10 0.82 0.24
C ASP A 120 12.21 1.13 1.25
N VAL A 121 12.61 2.39 1.32
CA VAL A 121 13.63 2.88 2.24
C VAL A 121 13.06 4.03 3.05
N LEU A 122 13.07 3.86 4.36
CA LEU A 122 12.62 4.90 5.28
C LEU A 122 13.80 5.80 5.67
N PRO A 123 13.80 7.10 5.32
CA PRO A 123 14.82 8.02 5.79
C PRO A 123 14.65 8.29 7.29
N ILE A 124 15.74 8.12 8.03
CA ILE A 124 15.77 8.41 9.47
C ILE A 124 16.35 9.80 9.67
N ILE A 125 15.58 10.69 10.26
CA ILE A 125 16.04 12.05 10.56
C ILE A 125 17.10 12.04 11.66
N PRO A 126 18.04 13.02 11.69
CA PRO A 126 19.08 13.12 12.68
C PRO A 126 18.54 13.20 14.13
N PRO A 127 19.29 12.68 15.13
CA PRO A 127 18.87 12.71 16.54
C PRO A 127 18.61 14.10 17.10
N GLU A 128 19.26 15.12 16.57
CA GLU A 128 19.13 16.52 17.00
C GLU A 128 17.71 17.05 16.81
N ILE A 129 17.00 16.56 15.77
CA ILE A 129 15.62 16.96 15.45
C ILE A 129 14.59 16.12 16.21
N ARG A 130 15.00 14.99 16.81
CA ARG A 130 14.16 14.11 17.62
C ARG A 130 14.78 13.82 18.98
N PRO A 131 15.02 14.84 19.80
CA PRO A 131 15.82 14.70 21.03
C PRO A 131 15.13 13.83 22.06
N MET A 132 15.95 13.22 22.92
CA MET A 132 15.55 12.60 24.17
C MET A 132 16.09 13.48 25.30
N VAL A 133 15.21 14.08 26.09
CA VAL A 133 15.54 15.02 27.16
C VAL A 133 15.25 14.39 28.50
N GLN A 134 16.19 14.47 29.41
CA GLN A 134 16.01 14.06 30.79
C GLN A 134 15.22 15.12 31.57
N LEU A 135 14.12 14.71 32.20
CA LEU A 135 13.31 15.52 33.08
C LEU A 135 13.77 15.38 34.54
N ASP A 136 13.34 16.33 35.35
CA ASP A 136 13.52 16.25 36.80
C ASP A 136 12.90 14.96 37.35
N GLY A 137 13.63 14.28 38.25
CA GLY A 137 13.21 12.99 38.79
C GLY A 137 13.60 11.75 37.98
N GLY A 138 14.56 11.89 37.03
CA GLY A 138 15.13 10.75 36.30
C GLY A 138 14.27 10.18 35.19
N ARG A 139 13.14 10.83 34.86
CA ARG A 139 12.30 10.48 33.72
C ARG A 139 12.82 11.10 32.42
N PHE A 140 12.59 10.42 31.29
CA PHE A 140 12.95 10.93 29.98
C PHE A 140 11.70 11.31 29.19
N ALA A 141 11.72 12.49 28.57
CA ALA A 141 10.80 12.86 27.51
C ALA A 141 11.47 12.61 26.17
N THR A 142 10.78 11.95 25.28
CA THR A 142 11.29 11.65 23.94
C THR A 142 10.25 12.02 22.89
N SER A 143 10.73 12.32 21.68
CA SER A 143 9.85 12.51 20.54
C SER A 143 9.14 11.19 20.17
N ASP A 144 7.86 11.25 19.80
CA ASP A 144 7.07 10.09 19.32
C ASP A 144 7.71 9.42 18.11
N LEU A 145 8.47 10.17 17.31
CA LEU A 145 9.23 9.63 16.18
C LEU A 145 10.24 8.56 16.60
N ASN A 146 10.84 8.68 17.78
CA ASN A 146 11.78 7.66 18.28
C ASN A 146 11.09 6.32 18.53
N ASP A 147 9.85 6.33 19.04
CA ASP A 147 9.07 5.11 19.22
C ASP A 147 8.64 4.51 17.87
N LEU A 148 8.21 5.33 16.94
CA LEU A 148 7.85 4.89 15.59
C LEU A 148 9.04 4.25 14.87
N TYR A 149 10.21 4.88 14.86
CA TYR A 149 11.43 4.30 14.28
C TYR A 149 11.81 3.00 14.96
N ARG A 150 11.75 2.93 16.28
CA ARG A 150 12.05 1.70 17.02
C ARG A 150 11.13 0.55 16.61
N ARG A 151 9.84 0.81 16.42
CA ARG A 151 8.87 -0.21 15.98
C ARG A 151 9.20 -0.72 14.58
N VAL A 152 9.48 0.18 13.63
CA VAL A 152 9.85 -0.19 12.26
C VAL A 152 11.16 -0.99 12.25
N ILE A 153 12.20 -0.54 12.95
CA ILE A 153 13.49 -1.23 13.03
C ILE A 153 13.33 -2.63 13.62
N ASN A 154 12.57 -2.77 14.71
CA ASN A 154 12.33 -4.07 15.34
C ASN A 154 11.61 -5.04 14.41
N ARG A 155 10.58 -4.58 13.67
CA ARG A 155 9.86 -5.40 12.68
C ARG A 155 10.78 -5.78 11.52
N ASN A 156 11.56 -4.85 11.01
CA ASN A 156 12.51 -5.13 9.93
C ASN A 156 13.56 -6.18 10.35
N ASN A 157 14.11 -6.05 11.55
CA ASN A 157 15.06 -7.03 12.09
C ASN A 157 14.42 -8.41 12.30
N ARG A 158 13.15 -8.44 12.70
CA ARG A 158 12.40 -9.69 12.85
C ARG A 158 12.15 -10.34 11.49
N LEU A 159 11.72 -9.57 10.49
CA LEU A 159 11.54 -10.05 9.12
C LEU A 159 12.84 -10.61 8.57
N LYS A 160 13.97 -9.90 8.74
CA LYS A 160 15.28 -10.37 8.31
C LYS A 160 15.63 -11.72 8.94
N ARG A 161 15.44 -11.88 10.25
CA ARG A 161 15.66 -13.18 10.92
C ARG A 161 14.79 -14.29 10.38
N LEU A 162 13.51 -14.03 10.11
CA LEU A 162 12.59 -15.04 9.55
C LEU A 162 13.02 -15.47 8.16
N LEU A 163 13.51 -14.54 7.34
CA LEU A 163 14.07 -14.85 6.02
C LEU A 163 15.35 -15.67 6.13
N ASP A 164 16.27 -15.29 7.01
CA ASP A 164 17.55 -15.99 7.23
C ASP A 164 17.35 -17.44 7.75
N LEU A 165 16.29 -17.65 8.54
CA LEU A 165 15.94 -18.96 9.09
C LEU A 165 15.09 -19.83 8.12
N GLY A 166 14.72 -19.30 6.96
CA GLY A 166 13.85 -20.01 6.02
C GLY A 166 12.45 -20.30 6.59
N ALA A 167 11.88 -19.36 7.34
CA ALA A 167 10.56 -19.53 7.94
C ALA A 167 9.47 -19.78 6.88
N PRO A 168 8.35 -20.46 7.26
CA PRO A 168 7.25 -20.69 6.34
C PRO A 168 6.74 -19.40 5.69
N GLY A 169 6.43 -19.47 4.38
CA GLY A 169 6.06 -18.31 3.57
C GLY A 169 4.92 -17.46 4.16
N ILE A 170 3.93 -18.11 4.77
CA ILE A 170 2.80 -17.42 5.39
C ILE A 170 3.22 -16.52 6.56
N ILE A 171 4.22 -16.94 7.35
CA ILE A 171 4.74 -16.14 8.47
C ILE A 171 5.52 -14.95 7.93
N VAL A 172 6.35 -15.18 6.90
CA VAL A 172 7.13 -14.13 6.23
C VAL A 172 6.20 -13.09 5.59
N GLN A 173 5.16 -13.52 4.89
CA GLN A 173 4.17 -12.62 4.27
C GLN A 173 3.42 -11.78 5.30
N ASN A 174 3.02 -12.39 6.41
CA ASN A 174 2.35 -11.65 7.49
C ASN A 174 3.28 -10.61 8.13
N GLU A 175 4.55 -10.93 8.34
CA GLU A 175 5.52 -9.95 8.87
C GLU A 175 5.83 -8.83 7.88
N LYS A 176 5.92 -9.14 6.58
CA LYS A 176 6.01 -8.12 5.51
C LYS A 176 4.81 -7.18 5.50
N ARG A 177 3.60 -7.72 5.62
CA ARG A 177 2.37 -6.92 5.69
C ARG A 177 2.37 -5.97 6.89
N MET A 178 2.89 -6.43 8.04
CA MET A 178 2.94 -5.62 9.26
C MET A 178 4.03 -4.56 9.23
N LEU A 179 5.09 -4.72 8.42
CA LEU A 179 6.17 -3.77 8.22
C LEU A 179 5.76 -2.65 7.28
#